data_ae61e685fca10c71b065cd9de42fd0e0
#
_entry.id   ae61e685fca10c71b065cd9de42fd0e0
#
_cell.length_a   1.000
_cell.length_b   1.000
_cell.length_c   1.000
_cell.angle_alpha   90.00
_cell.angle_beta   90.00
_cell.angle_gamma   90.00
#
_symmetry.space_group_name_H-M   'P 1'
#
loop_
_entity.id
_entity.type
_entity.pdbx_description
1 polymer ?
#
loop_
_entity_poly.entity_id
_entity_poly.type
_entity_poly.pdbx_seq_one_letter_code
_entity_poly.pdbx_strand_id
1 'polypeptide(L)'
;DVDFIGLCLVLLLFGLFWNAIIAQLDTLTLEYLTTEHHRYSSIRVWGSIGFIVMMLGSGWLFSDVDYAVLPWLIIIGLLVSAMISFGLPARPETHLASADHTGIGDRLRHLPVLLFFAVAAVNQLTHGPLNVFFTLYVQAHGYTAFEAGQLWALGVFAEVVLFFVLPQFIRSMDLRVLLTVSLVLGSLRWILIGAYPDLPWLVIGLQLLHAFTFGAIHSVSIEFIRRWFPGKLSGRGMALYSGFVFGLGGSLGAMFSGLLWESFGGSLTFILSGLMTGIAAMIAWFGLKKANLGVQSS
;
A
#
# COMPACT_ATOMS: atom_id res chain seq x y z
N ASP A 1 -22.84 -18.32 -15.77
CA ASP A 1 -22.36 -17.04 -16.31
C ASP A 1 -22.70 -15.93 -15.31
N VAL A 2 -21.68 -15.39 -14.67
CA VAL A 2 -21.85 -14.21 -13.80
C VAL A 2 -21.76 -13.01 -14.76
N ASP A 3 -22.80 -12.18 -14.80
CA ASP A 3 -22.76 -10.96 -15.59
C ASP A 3 -21.77 -9.94 -14.98
N PHE A 4 -21.36 -8.95 -15.75
CA PHE A 4 -20.39 -7.93 -15.32
C PHE A 4 -20.84 -7.23 -14.02
N ILE A 5 -22.13 -6.93 -13.88
CA ILE A 5 -22.68 -6.25 -12.68
C ILE A 5 -22.60 -7.18 -11.48
N GLY A 6 -22.96 -8.46 -11.63
CA GLY A 6 -22.83 -9.46 -10.57
C GLY A 6 -21.38 -9.62 -10.10
N LEU A 7 -20.41 -9.65 -11.02
CA LEU A 7 -19.00 -9.68 -10.68
C LEU A 7 -18.57 -8.43 -9.88
N CYS A 8 -18.96 -7.24 -10.33
CA CYS A 8 -18.67 -5.99 -9.63
C CYS A 8 -19.24 -5.98 -8.20
N LEU A 9 -20.47 -6.47 -8.01
CA LEU A 9 -21.10 -6.57 -6.69
C LEU A 9 -20.35 -7.53 -5.76
N VAL A 10 -19.97 -8.71 -6.28
CA VAL A 10 -19.18 -9.69 -5.50
C VAL A 10 -17.84 -9.12 -5.09
N LEU A 11 -17.11 -8.48 -6.01
CA LEU A 11 -15.81 -7.88 -5.72
C LEU A 11 -15.93 -6.70 -4.74
N LEU A 12 -16.98 -5.90 -4.83
CA LEU A 12 -17.25 -4.81 -3.90
C LEU A 12 -17.52 -5.34 -2.49
N LEU A 13 -18.40 -6.33 -2.34
CA LEU A 13 -18.67 -6.98 -1.06
C LEU A 13 -17.41 -7.63 -0.48
N PHE A 14 -16.67 -8.38 -1.30
CA PHE A 14 -15.40 -8.97 -0.90
C PHE A 14 -14.43 -7.91 -0.38
N GLY A 15 -14.24 -6.82 -1.12
CA GLY A 15 -13.34 -5.72 -0.73
C GLY A 15 -13.73 -5.06 0.59
N LEU A 16 -15.03 -4.85 0.82
CA LEU A 16 -15.53 -4.29 2.09
C LEU A 16 -15.17 -5.17 3.29
N PHE A 17 -15.46 -6.48 3.20
CA PHE A 17 -15.15 -7.42 4.29
C PHE A 17 -13.64 -7.61 4.46
N TRP A 18 -12.89 -7.72 3.36
CA TRP A 18 -11.44 -7.90 3.37
C TRP A 18 -10.71 -6.75 4.08
N ASN A 19 -11.05 -5.52 3.72
CA ASN A 19 -10.44 -4.34 4.37
C ASN A 19 -10.82 -4.23 5.85
N ALA A 20 -12.03 -4.60 6.22
CA ALA A 20 -12.46 -4.61 7.61
C ALA A 20 -11.67 -5.60 8.47
N ILE A 21 -11.36 -6.79 7.95
CA ILE A 21 -10.60 -7.83 8.66
C ILE A 21 -9.19 -7.33 9.01
N ILE A 22 -8.48 -6.75 8.04
CA ILE A 22 -7.11 -6.26 8.25
C ILE A 22 -7.08 -5.17 9.34
N ALA A 23 -7.98 -4.19 9.24
CA ALA A 23 -8.06 -3.10 10.21
C ALA A 23 -8.39 -3.60 11.62
N GLN A 24 -9.27 -4.59 11.74
CA GLN A 24 -9.63 -5.19 13.04
C GLN A 24 -8.47 -5.98 13.65
N LEU A 25 -7.73 -6.76 12.86
CA LEU A 25 -6.57 -7.53 13.32
C LEU A 25 -5.46 -6.59 13.82
N ASP A 26 -5.17 -5.53 13.10
CA ASP A 26 -4.17 -4.53 13.52
C ASP A 26 -4.59 -3.85 14.83
N THR A 27 -5.87 -3.45 14.95
CA THR A 27 -6.41 -2.84 16.18
C THR A 27 -6.33 -3.81 17.35
N LEU A 28 -6.78 -5.05 17.17
CA LEU A 28 -6.75 -6.08 18.20
C LEU A 28 -5.30 -6.33 18.66
N THR A 29 -4.36 -6.46 17.73
CA THR A 29 -2.94 -6.66 18.03
C THR A 29 -2.39 -5.52 18.90
N LEU A 30 -2.68 -4.27 18.54
CA LEU A 30 -2.22 -3.10 19.30
C LEU A 30 -2.86 -3.03 20.69
N GLU A 31 -4.14 -3.37 20.84
CA GLU A 31 -4.84 -3.41 22.13
C GLU A 31 -4.26 -4.48 23.06
N TYR A 32 -3.87 -5.65 22.54
CA TYR A 32 -3.21 -6.69 23.34
C TYR A 32 -1.78 -6.33 23.74
N LEU A 33 -1.07 -5.60 22.90
CA LEU A 33 0.31 -5.22 23.18
C LEU A 33 0.44 -4.08 24.21
N THR A 34 -0.62 -3.41 24.59
CA THR A 34 -0.73 -2.34 25.61
C THR A 34 0.54 -1.49 25.84
N THR A 35 1.54 -2.04 26.56
CA THR A 35 2.82 -1.40 26.87
C THR A 35 3.99 -1.87 26.00
N GLU A 36 3.82 -2.97 25.26
CA GLU A 36 4.89 -3.60 24.46
C GLU A 36 4.74 -3.28 22.95
N HIS A 37 4.39 -2.04 22.59
CA HIS A 37 4.18 -1.63 21.19
C HIS A 37 5.37 -1.92 20.27
N HIS A 38 6.60 -2.06 20.82
CA HIS A 38 7.77 -2.45 20.05
C HIS A 38 7.65 -3.87 19.46
N ARG A 39 6.84 -4.75 20.04
CA ARG A 39 6.59 -6.11 19.53
C ARG A 39 5.64 -6.16 18.34
N TYR A 40 4.89 -5.07 18.07
CA TYR A 40 3.99 -5.01 16.93
C TYR A 40 4.71 -5.30 15.60
N SER A 41 5.89 -4.72 15.39
CA SER A 41 6.68 -4.96 14.18
C SER A 41 7.05 -6.44 14.00
N SER A 42 7.39 -7.14 15.09
CA SER A 42 7.73 -8.57 15.06
C SER A 42 6.52 -9.45 14.71
N ILE A 43 5.31 -9.04 15.12
CA ILE A 43 4.08 -9.74 14.72
C ILE A 43 3.75 -9.41 13.26
N ARG A 44 3.85 -8.16 12.87
CA ARG A 44 3.53 -7.69 11.51
C ARG A 44 4.40 -8.32 10.42
N VAL A 45 5.68 -8.63 10.74
CA VAL A 45 6.61 -9.32 9.81
C VAL A 45 6.06 -10.66 9.34
N TRP A 46 5.32 -11.40 10.19
CA TRP A 46 4.70 -12.67 9.77
C TRP A 46 3.71 -12.51 8.62
N GLY A 47 3.03 -11.35 8.54
CA GLY A 47 2.19 -11.03 7.39
C GLY A 47 3.00 -10.91 6.09
N SER A 48 4.17 -10.28 6.13
CA SER A 48 5.06 -10.19 4.97
C SER A 48 5.66 -11.55 4.59
N ILE A 49 6.03 -12.37 5.57
CA ILE A 49 6.49 -13.75 5.32
C ILE A 49 5.38 -14.57 4.66
N GLY A 50 4.16 -14.51 5.20
CA GLY A 50 3.00 -15.18 4.64
C GLY A 50 2.72 -14.73 3.19
N PHE A 51 2.81 -13.43 2.91
CA PHE A 51 2.67 -12.90 1.56
C PHE A 51 3.73 -13.48 0.61
N ILE A 52 5.01 -13.49 1.00
CA ILE A 52 6.11 -14.05 0.20
C ILE A 52 5.85 -15.54 -0.09
N VAL A 53 5.49 -16.32 0.93
CA VAL A 53 5.18 -17.74 0.78
C VAL A 53 4.01 -17.95 -0.20
N MET A 54 2.96 -17.15 -0.08
CA MET A 54 1.81 -17.24 -0.98
C MET A 54 2.15 -16.81 -2.41
N MET A 55 2.98 -15.78 -2.61
CA MET A 55 3.40 -15.37 -3.95
C MET A 55 4.26 -16.42 -4.65
N LEU A 56 5.24 -16.99 -3.95
CA LEU A 56 6.07 -18.06 -4.49
C LEU A 56 5.26 -19.34 -4.72
N GLY A 57 4.43 -19.71 -3.75
CA GLY A 57 3.60 -20.91 -3.83
C GLY A 57 2.55 -20.85 -4.95
N SER A 58 1.86 -19.71 -5.09
CA SER A 58 0.89 -19.52 -6.16
C SER A 58 1.58 -19.42 -7.53
N GLY A 59 2.72 -18.72 -7.62
CA GLY A 59 3.50 -18.67 -8.86
C GLY A 59 3.95 -20.06 -9.32
N TRP A 60 4.41 -20.90 -8.40
CA TRP A 60 4.76 -22.31 -8.70
C TRP A 60 3.53 -23.12 -9.09
N LEU A 61 2.43 -23.02 -8.34
CA LEU A 61 1.20 -23.75 -8.60
C LEU A 61 0.62 -23.43 -9.99
N PHE A 62 0.53 -22.15 -10.33
CA PHE A 62 -0.04 -21.70 -11.61
C PHE A 62 0.92 -21.82 -12.80
N SER A 63 2.10 -22.40 -12.61
CA SER A 63 2.92 -22.85 -13.75
C SER A 63 2.31 -24.04 -14.46
N ASP A 64 1.59 -24.91 -13.73
CA ASP A 64 1.07 -26.18 -14.25
C ASP A 64 -0.47 -26.33 -14.07
N VAL A 65 -1.09 -25.47 -13.26
CA VAL A 65 -2.50 -25.54 -12.90
C VAL A 65 -3.26 -24.35 -13.50
N ASP A 66 -4.44 -24.62 -14.04
CA ASP A 66 -5.33 -23.59 -14.60
C ASP A 66 -5.79 -22.59 -13.53
N TYR A 67 -5.82 -21.31 -13.87
CA TYR A 67 -6.34 -20.22 -13.01
C TYR A 67 -7.78 -20.42 -12.54
N ALA A 68 -8.57 -21.30 -13.16
CA ALA A 68 -9.92 -21.67 -12.72
C ALA A 68 -9.95 -22.21 -11.26
N VAL A 69 -8.81 -22.66 -10.73
CA VAL A 69 -8.66 -23.11 -9.33
C VAL A 69 -8.53 -21.94 -8.36
N LEU A 70 -8.16 -20.73 -8.81
CA LEU A 70 -7.92 -19.56 -7.96
C LEU A 70 -9.07 -19.21 -7.00
N PRO A 71 -10.36 -19.19 -7.43
CA PRO A 71 -11.48 -18.91 -6.54
C PRO A 71 -11.56 -19.90 -5.36
N TRP A 72 -11.27 -21.17 -5.61
CA TRP A 72 -11.27 -22.21 -4.57
C TRP A 72 -10.16 -22.02 -3.55
N LEU A 73 -8.97 -21.61 -4.00
CA LEU A 73 -7.86 -21.29 -3.09
C LEU A 73 -8.20 -20.09 -2.20
N ILE A 74 -8.85 -19.07 -2.77
CA ILE A 74 -9.32 -17.91 -2.00
C ILE A 74 -10.35 -18.35 -0.94
N ILE A 75 -11.33 -19.16 -1.32
CA ILE A 75 -12.36 -19.68 -0.41
C ILE A 75 -11.71 -20.49 0.73
N ILE A 76 -10.80 -21.40 0.42
CA ILE A 76 -10.07 -22.19 1.42
C ILE A 76 -9.29 -21.27 2.36
N GLY A 77 -8.56 -20.29 1.84
CA GLY A 77 -7.81 -19.31 2.63
C GLY A 77 -8.71 -18.50 3.57
N LEU A 78 -9.88 -18.07 3.09
CA LEU A 78 -10.88 -17.37 3.91
C LEU A 78 -11.47 -18.26 5.00
N LEU A 79 -11.78 -19.53 4.70
CA LEU A 79 -12.28 -20.48 5.68
C LEU A 79 -11.24 -20.77 6.76
N VAL A 80 -9.97 -20.97 6.38
CA VAL A 80 -8.86 -21.15 7.34
C VAL A 80 -8.72 -19.89 8.21
N SER A 81 -8.75 -18.70 7.63
CA SER A 81 -8.69 -17.44 8.37
C SER A 81 -9.86 -17.30 9.34
N ALA A 82 -11.07 -17.66 8.92
CA ALA A 82 -12.25 -17.67 9.78
C ALA A 82 -12.10 -18.66 10.95
N MET A 83 -11.63 -19.89 10.69
CA MET A 83 -11.38 -20.89 11.74
C MET A 83 -10.36 -20.39 12.77
N ILE A 84 -9.28 -19.78 12.31
CA ILE A 84 -8.24 -19.22 13.20
C ILE A 84 -8.83 -18.08 14.05
N SER A 85 -9.71 -17.25 13.47
CA SER A 85 -10.30 -16.11 14.16
C SER A 85 -11.18 -16.51 15.36
N PHE A 86 -11.79 -17.69 15.34
CA PHE A 86 -12.52 -18.23 16.52
C PHE A 86 -11.62 -18.54 17.71
N GLY A 87 -10.32 -18.77 17.49
CA GLY A 87 -9.33 -18.99 18.55
C GLY A 87 -8.72 -17.69 19.09
N LEU A 88 -9.03 -16.54 18.50
CA LEU A 88 -8.50 -15.27 18.98
C LEU A 88 -9.21 -14.87 20.29
N PRO A 89 -8.45 -14.32 21.26
CA PRO A 89 -9.04 -13.86 22.50
C PRO A 89 -10.01 -12.70 22.24
N ALA A 90 -11.04 -12.61 23.09
CA ALA A 90 -12.03 -11.52 23.01
C ALA A 90 -11.36 -10.17 23.23
N ARG A 91 -11.86 -9.16 22.52
CA ARG A 91 -11.34 -7.79 22.64
C ARG A 91 -11.35 -7.31 24.08
N PRO A 92 -10.24 -6.78 24.63
CA PRO A 92 -10.25 -6.15 25.94
C PRO A 92 -11.29 -5.01 25.96
N GLU A 93 -12.07 -4.90 27.03
CA GLU A 93 -12.99 -3.77 27.22
C GLU A 93 -12.19 -2.48 27.39
N THR A 94 -11.84 -1.85 26.31
CA THR A 94 -11.33 -0.48 26.32
C THR A 94 -12.52 0.47 26.24
N HIS A 95 -12.73 1.25 27.26
CA HIS A 95 -13.66 2.38 27.21
C HIS A 95 -13.28 3.27 26.02
N LEU A 96 -14.10 3.24 24.98
CA LEU A 96 -14.00 4.18 23.86
C LEU A 96 -14.08 5.57 24.47
N ALA A 97 -12.95 6.23 24.62
CA ALA A 97 -12.92 7.62 25.05
C ALA A 97 -13.83 8.40 24.11
N SER A 98 -14.82 9.05 24.69
CA SER A 98 -15.83 9.85 23.99
C SER A 98 -15.21 10.64 22.85
N ALA A 99 -15.80 10.54 21.67
CA ALA A 99 -15.34 11.19 20.46
C ALA A 99 -15.40 12.71 20.67
N ASP A 100 -14.26 13.30 20.98
CA ASP A 100 -14.09 14.75 21.01
C ASP A 100 -14.13 15.25 19.55
N HIS A 101 -15.17 16.01 19.20
CA HIS A 101 -15.45 16.43 17.82
C HIS A 101 -14.61 17.63 17.36
N THR A 102 -13.65 18.09 18.13
CA THR A 102 -12.84 19.27 17.83
C THR A 102 -11.61 18.94 16.98
N GLY A 103 -11.36 19.75 15.99
CA GLY A 103 -10.02 19.99 15.44
C GLY A 103 -9.57 19.31 14.15
N ILE A 104 -10.23 18.27 13.59
CA ILE A 104 -9.73 17.67 12.33
C ILE A 104 -9.93 18.62 11.13
N GLY A 105 -11.06 19.34 11.09
CA GLY A 105 -11.35 20.29 10.02
C GLY A 105 -10.35 21.44 9.94
N ASP A 106 -9.87 21.91 11.09
CA ASP A 106 -8.88 23.00 11.12
C ASP A 106 -7.53 22.51 10.58
N ARG A 107 -7.13 21.27 10.88
CA ARG A 107 -5.91 20.68 10.32
C ARG A 107 -6.00 20.52 8.81
N LEU A 108 -7.16 20.11 8.30
CA LEU A 108 -7.39 19.94 6.86
C LEU A 108 -7.48 21.27 6.08
N ARG A 109 -7.63 22.43 6.74
CA ARG A 109 -7.54 23.73 6.08
C ARG A 109 -6.12 24.15 5.74
N HIS A 110 -5.11 23.51 6.33
CA HIS A 110 -3.72 23.82 6.02
C HIS A 110 -3.31 23.22 4.67
N LEU A 111 -2.91 24.06 3.74
CA LEU A 111 -2.51 23.66 2.39
C LEU A 111 -1.46 22.52 2.37
N PRO A 112 -0.40 22.51 3.20
CA PRO A 112 0.54 21.39 3.21
C PRO A 112 -0.10 20.04 3.57
N VAL A 113 -1.11 20.02 4.46
CA VAL A 113 -1.84 18.80 4.82
C VAL A 113 -2.65 18.30 3.63
N LEU A 114 -3.37 19.18 2.95
CA LEU A 114 -4.14 18.82 1.76
C LEU A 114 -3.23 18.32 0.63
N LEU A 115 -2.10 19.00 0.38
CA LEU A 115 -1.13 18.58 -0.63
C LEU A 115 -0.52 17.22 -0.30
N PHE A 116 -0.23 16.95 0.97
CA PHE A 116 0.25 15.65 1.40
C PHE A 116 -0.77 14.54 1.10
N PHE A 117 -2.04 14.73 1.49
CA PHE A 117 -3.08 13.74 1.19
C PHE A 117 -3.27 13.53 -0.31
N ALA A 118 -3.23 14.61 -1.10
CA ALA A 118 -3.30 14.52 -2.56
C ALA A 118 -2.11 13.74 -3.15
N VAL A 119 -0.89 14.05 -2.73
CA VAL A 119 0.33 13.34 -3.14
C VAL A 119 0.28 11.86 -2.76
N ALA A 120 -0.13 11.55 -1.54
CA ALA A 120 -0.25 10.17 -1.08
C ALA A 120 -1.34 9.40 -1.85
N ALA A 121 -2.48 10.04 -2.13
CA ALA A 121 -3.54 9.44 -2.94
C ALA A 121 -3.11 9.21 -4.39
N VAL A 122 -2.40 10.16 -5.01
CA VAL A 122 -1.83 9.98 -6.35
C VAL A 122 -0.81 8.84 -6.36
N ASN A 123 0.07 8.75 -5.35
CA ASN A 123 0.98 7.61 -5.23
C ASN A 123 0.24 6.27 -5.17
N GLN A 124 -0.83 6.19 -4.38
CA GLN A 124 -1.63 4.96 -4.29
C GLN A 124 -2.39 4.66 -5.59
N LEU A 125 -2.91 5.68 -6.27
CA LEU A 125 -3.53 5.56 -7.59
C LEU A 125 -2.55 4.99 -8.62
N THR A 126 -1.31 5.51 -8.65
CA THR A 126 -0.27 5.06 -9.61
C THR A 126 0.29 3.68 -9.32
N HIS A 127 -0.05 3.08 -8.18
CA HIS A 127 0.18 1.65 -7.89
C HIS A 127 -0.88 0.74 -8.53
N GLY A 128 -1.95 1.30 -9.10
CA GLY A 128 -3.02 0.52 -9.73
C GLY A 128 -2.53 -0.48 -10.77
N PRO A 129 -1.69 -0.09 -11.76
CA PRO A 129 -1.16 -1.04 -12.75
C PRO A 129 -0.35 -2.18 -12.14
N LEU A 130 0.43 -1.89 -11.09
CA LEU A 130 1.15 -2.93 -10.36
C LEU A 130 0.16 -3.90 -9.71
N ASN A 131 -0.79 -3.39 -8.93
CA ASN A 131 -1.68 -4.20 -8.12
C ASN A 131 -2.64 -5.07 -8.95
N VAL A 132 -3.05 -4.59 -10.14
CA VAL A 132 -4.06 -5.26 -10.95
C VAL A 132 -3.45 -6.02 -12.12
N PHE A 133 -2.46 -5.45 -12.80
CA PHE A 133 -2.01 -5.93 -14.11
C PHE A 133 -0.56 -6.40 -14.17
N PHE A 134 0.25 -6.21 -13.13
CA PHE A 134 1.68 -6.51 -13.20
C PHE A 134 1.98 -7.96 -13.61
N THR A 135 1.28 -8.93 -13.01
CA THR A 135 1.48 -10.34 -13.35
C THR A 135 1.15 -10.61 -14.82
N LEU A 136 0.02 -10.10 -15.30
CA LEU A 136 -0.38 -10.24 -16.70
C LEU A 136 0.60 -9.54 -17.64
N TYR A 137 1.11 -8.36 -17.21
CA TYR A 137 2.06 -7.58 -17.97
C TYR A 137 3.37 -8.31 -18.20
N VAL A 138 3.98 -8.83 -17.13
CA VAL A 138 5.26 -9.55 -17.27
C VAL A 138 5.07 -10.87 -18.00
N GLN A 139 3.96 -11.58 -17.79
CA GLN A 139 3.68 -12.81 -18.53
C GLN A 139 3.50 -12.56 -20.04
N ALA A 140 2.89 -11.45 -20.43
CA ALA A 140 2.79 -11.05 -21.83
C ALA A 140 4.17 -10.74 -22.48
N HIS A 141 5.21 -10.47 -21.63
CA HIS A 141 6.59 -10.27 -22.04
C HIS A 141 7.50 -11.49 -21.78
N GLY A 142 6.90 -12.69 -21.71
CA GLY A 142 7.63 -13.95 -21.68
C GLY A 142 8.06 -14.46 -20.30
N TYR A 143 7.68 -13.79 -19.22
CA TYR A 143 7.92 -14.31 -17.87
C TYR A 143 6.91 -15.40 -17.51
N THR A 144 7.37 -16.41 -16.82
CA THR A 144 6.51 -17.46 -16.27
C THR A 144 5.70 -16.95 -15.07
N ALA A 145 4.64 -17.68 -14.68
CA ALA A 145 3.87 -17.39 -13.47
C ALA A 145 4.77 -17.44 -12.22
N PHE A 146 5.73 -18.37 -12.19
CA PHE A 146 6.69 -18.49 -11.10
C PHE A 146 7.62 -17.28 -11.00
N GLU A 147 8.17 -16.81 -12.12
CA GLU A 147 9.01 -15.59 -12.15
C GLU A 147 8.22 -14.35 -11.74
N ALA A 148 6.97 -14.23 -12.16
CA ALA A 148 6.09 -13.15 -11.70
C ALA A 148 5.90 -13.20 -10.17
N GLY A 149 5.68 -14.39 -9.59
CA GLY A 149 5.62 -14.60 -8.15
C GLY A 149 6.92 -14.22 -7.44
N GLN A 150 8.07 -14.57 -8.02
CA GLN A 150 9.40 -14.19 -7.48
C GLN A 150 9.59 -12.67 -7.51
N LEU A 151 9.17 -11.98 -8.58
CA LEU A 151 9.24 -10.52 -8.67
C LEU A 151 8.40 -9.84 -7.58
N TRP A 152 7.21 -10.33 -7.29
CA TRP A 152 6.38 -9.85 -6.19
C TRP A 152 7.04 -10.09 -4.83
N ALA A 153 7.52 -11.32 -4.60
CA ALA A 153 8.19 -11.68 -3.36
C ALA A 153 9.45 -10.84 -3.11
N LEU A 154 10.23 -10.56 -4.16
CA LEU A 154 11.43 -9.73 -4.09
C LEU A 154 11.09 -8.28 -3.66
N GLY A 155 10.01 -7.71 -4.19
CA GLY A 155 9.56 -6.37 -3.80
C GLY A 155 9.22 -6.28 -2.32
N VAL A 156 8.45 -7.24 -1.81
CA VAL A 156 8.08 -7.30 -0.38
C VAL A 156 9.27 -7.63 0.50
N PHE A 157 10.17 -8.49 0.05
CA PHE A 157 11.42 -8.77 0.77
C PHE A 157 12.27 -7.50 0.94
N ALA A 158 12.44 -6.73 -0.13
CA ALA A 158 13.15 -5.45 -0.08
C ALA A 158 12.49 -4.44 0.89
N GLU A 159 11.16 -4.43 0.95
CA GLU A 159 10.40 -3.62 1.92
C GLU A 159 10.70 -4.03 3.36
N VAL A 160 10.69 -5.33 3.65
CA VAL A 160 11.03 -5.85 4.98
C VAL A 160 12.45 -5.43 5.37
N VAL A 161 13.42 -5.56 4.47
CA VAL A 161 14.81 -5.12 4.72
C VAL A 161 14.87 -3.62 4.99
N LEU A 162 14.15 -2.81 4.20
CA LEU A 162 14.11 -1.36 4.39
C LEU A 162 13.57 -0.98 5.77
N PHE A 163 12.57 -1.65 6.29
CA PHE A 163 11.97 -1.35 7.60
C PHE A 163 12.97 -1.46 8.77
N PHE A 164 14.04 -2.24 8.65
CA PHE A 164 15.08 -2.28 9.68
C PHE A 164 15.97 -1.03 9.69
N VAL A 165 16.17 -0.38 8.54
CA VAL A 165 17.05 0.80 8.43
C VAL A 165 16.27 2.12 8.36
N LEU A 166 15.02 2.08 7.93
CA LEU A 166 14.18 3.25 7.71
C LEU A 166 13.98 4.16 8.93
N PRO A 167 13.86 3.65 10.17
CA PRO A 167 13.75 4.51 11.35
C PRO A 167 14.93 5.48 11.55
N GLN A 168 16.14 5.09 11.10
CA GLN A 168 17.32 5.95 11.15
C GLN A 168 17.18 7.11 10.16
N PHE A 169 16.72 6.84 8.94
CA PHE A 169 16.47 7.87 7.92
C PHE A 169 15.36 8.82 8.34
N ILE A 170 14.25 8.32 8.91
CA ILE A 170 13.13 9.15 9.40
C ILE A 170 13.59 10.11 10.53
N ARG A 171 14.56 9.69 11.36
CA ARG A 171 15.10 10.53 12.45
C ARG A 171 16.12 11.55 11.97
N SER A 172 16.90 11.25 10.94
CA SER A 172 18.04 12.06 10.49
C SER A 172 17.74 12.94 9.29
N MET A 173 16.70 12.62 8.50
CA MET A 173 16.38 13.34 7.27
C MET A 173 15.08 14.13 7.38
N ASP A 174 14.95 15.17 6.58
CA ASP A 174 13.67 15.86 6.37
C ASP A 174 12.68 14.89 5.69
N LEU A 175 11.50 14.70 6.30
CA LEU A 175 10.46 13.83 5.78
C LEU A 175 10.02 14.21 4.35
N ARG A 176 10.04 15.49 4.03
CA ARG A 176 9.75 15.98 2.68
C ARG A 176 10.77 15.46 1.67
N VAL A 177 12.07 15.49 2.04
CA VAL A 177 13.13 14.97 1.17
C VAL A 177 12.96 13.48 0.96
N LEU A 178 12.72 12.73 2.04
CA LEU A 178 12.53 11.28 1.96
C LEU A 178 11.30 10.91 1.12
N LEU A 179 10.17 11.61 1.31
CA LEU A 179 8.98 11.44 0.49
C LEU A 179 9.25 11.74 -0.98
N THR A 180 9.90 12.88 -1.27
CA THR A 180 10.16 13.30 -2.65
C THR A 180 11.11 12.33 -3.37
N VAL A 181 12.20 11.91 -2.72
CA VAL A 181 13.14 10.92 -3.28
C VAL A 181 12.41 9.60 -3.57
N SER A 182 11.58 9.14 -2.64
CA SER A 182 10.79 7.91 -2.84
C SER A 182 9.82 8.03 -4.02
N LEU A 183 9.17 9.18 -4.21
CA LEU A 183 8.31 9.44 -5.35
C LEU A 183 9.09 9.53 -6.67
N VAL A 184 10.29 10.14 -6.68
CA VAL A 184 11.16 10.17 -7.86
C VAL A 184 11.58 8.75 -8.26
N LEU A 185 11.99 7.94 -7.28
CA LEU A 185 12.29 6.52 -7.52
C LEU A 185 11.06 5.75 -8.03
N GLY A 186 9.87 6.09 -7.55
CA GLY A 186 8.61 5.55 -8.06
C GLY A 186 8.31 5.93 -9.49
N SER A 187 8.51 7.21 -9.83
CA SER A 187 8.38 7.70 -11.21
C SER A 187 9.31 6.94 -12.17
N LEU A 188 10.59 6.84 -11.82
CA LEU A 188 11.57 6.09 -12.60
C LEU A 188 11.19 4.61 -12.72
N ARG A 189 10.77 3.99 -11.62
CA ARG A 189 10.35 2.59 -11.59
C ARG A 189 9.24 2.31 -12.58
N TRP A 190 8.15 3.10 -12.55
CA TRP A 190 7.02 2.90 -13.44
C TRP A 190 7.37 3.16 -14.90
N ILE A 191 8.10 4.24 -15.21
CA ILE A 191 8.54 4.55 -16.57
C ILE A 191 9.40 3.41 -17.13
N LEU A 192 10.36 2.93 -16.35
CA LEU A 192 11.28 1.90 -16.81
C LEU A 192 10.64 0.51 -16.92
N ILE A 193 9.70 0.16 -16.02
CA ILE A 193 8.90 -1.07 -16.17
C ILE A 193 8.08 -0.99 -17.47
N GLY A 194 7.45 0.15 -17.75
CA GLY A 194 6.66 0.32 -18.98
C GLY A 194 7.48 0.34 -20.26
N ALA A 195 8.69 0.89 -20.21
CA ALA A 195 9.53 1.06 -21.40
C ALA A 195 10.39 -0.18 -21.73
N TYR A 196 10.82 -0.94 -20.73
CA TYR A 196 11.80 -2.02 -20.87
C TYR A 196 11.39 -3.31 -20.14
N PRO A 197 10.16 -3.82 -20.36
CA PRO A 197 9.68 -5.03 -19.67
C PRO A 197 10.47 -6.29 -20.04
N ASP A 198 11.08 -6.31 -21.23
CA ASP A 198 11.80 -7.46 -21.78
C ASP A 198 13.25 -7.60 -21.24
N LEU A 199 13.66 -6.72 -20.31
CA LEU A 199 14.99 -6.76 -19.68
C LEU A 199 14.89 -7.32 -18.26
N PRO A 200 15.05 -8.64 -18.03
CA PRO A 200 14.82 -9.27 -16.72
C PRO A 200 15.67 -8.66 -15.61
N TRP A 201 16.95 -8.42 -15.85
CA TRP A 201 17.85 -7.84 -14.86
C TRP A 201 17.40 -6.43 -14.42
N LEU A 202 16.82 -5.65 -15.35
CA LEU A 202 16.26 -4.32 -15.02
C LEU A 202 14.99 -4.46 -14.21
N VAL A 203 14.05 -5.31 -14.64
CA VAL A 203 12.79 -5.54 -13.92
C VAL A 203 13.05 -6.05 -12.49
N ILE A 204 14.01 -6.97 -12.31
CA ILE A 204 14.46 -7.44 -10.99
C ILE A 204 14.97 -6.25 -10.14
N GLY A 205 15.87 -5.43 -10.68
CA GLY A 205 16.36 -4.24 -9.98
C GLY A 205 15.28 -3.25 -9.62
N LEU A 206 14.30 -3.04 -10.51
CA LEU A 206 13.16 -2.15 -10.27
C LEU A 206 12.19 -2.68 -9.20
N GLN A 207 12.11 -4.01 -8.99
CA GLN A 207 11.33 -4.55 -7.88
C GLN A 207 11.92 -4.20 -6.51
N LEU A 208 13.24 -4.06 -6.39
CA LEU A 208 13.85 -3.60 -5.14
C LEU A 208 13.41 -2.17 -4.76
N LEU A 209 13.09 -1.34 -5.75
CA LEU A 209 12.54 0.00 -5.50
C LEU A 209 11.14 -0.02 -4.88
N HIS A 210 10.46 -1.17 -4.83
CA HIS A 210 9.17 -1.31 -4.13
C HIS A 210 9.29 -0.87 -2.67
N ALA A 211 10.39 -1.18 -2.03
CA ALA A 211 10.70 -0.75 -0.67
C ALA A 211 10.53 0.76 -0.47
N PHE A 212 11.01 1.56 -1.43
CA PHE A 212 10.88 3.02 -1.37
C PHE A 212 9.49 3.49 -1.80
N THR A 213 8.96 2.94 -2.90
CA THR A 213 7.71 3.41 -3.50
C THR A 213 6.48 3.07 -2.64
N PHE A 214 6.56 2.03 -1.82
CA PHE A 214 5.52 1.63 -0.89
C PHE A 214 5.98 1.79 0.56
N GLY A 215 6.98 1.05 1.01
CA GLY A 215 7.41 0.99 2.41
C GLY A 215 7.85 2.33 2.98
N ALA A 216 8.76 3.04 2.30
CA ALA A 216 9.23 4.35 2.77
C ALA A 216 8.12 5.40 2.74
N ILE A 217 7.35 5.50 1.63
CA ILE A 217 6.24 6.47 1.51
C ILE A 217 5.19 6.21 2.59
N HIS A 218 4.82 4.96 2.84
CA HIS A 218 3.86 4.61 3.90
C HIS A 218 4.36 5.03 5.29
N SER A 219 5.60 4.70 5.63
CA SER A 219 6.18 5.04 6.93
C SER A 219 6.34 6.55 7.14
N VAL A 220 6.78 7.27 6.10
CA VAL A 220 6.85 8.74 6.11
C VAL A 220 5.46 9.34 6.27
N SER A 221 4.46 8.76 5.62
CA SER A 221 3.06 9.20 5.73
C SER A 221 2.53 9.05 7.16
N ILE A 222 2.78 7.91 7.81
CA ILE A 222 2.42 7.71 9.21
C ILE A 222 3.07 8.76 10.10
N GLU A 223 4.36 9.08 9.86
CA GLU A 223 5.08 10.09 10.64
C GLU A 223 4.53 11.51 10.42
N PHE A 224 4.15 11.88 9.19
CA PHE A 224 3.44 13.14 8.92
C PHE A 224 2.12 13.21 9.67
N ILE A 225 1.33 12.13 9.65
CA ILE A 225 0.04 12.08 10.36
C ILE A 225 0.26 12.20 11.86
N ARG A 226 1.25 11.50 12.42
CA ARG A 226 1.58 11.58 13.84
C ARG A 226 1.94 13.00 14.26
N ARG A 227 2.69 13.75 13.43
CA ARG A 227 3.09 15.15 13.71
C ARG A 227 1.92 16.13 13.56
N TRP A 228 1.07 15.95 12.56
CA TRP A 228 0.01 16.92 12.24
C TRP A 228 -1.31 16.65 12.97
N PHE A 229 -1.52 15.41 13.41
CA PHE A 229 -2.71 14.98 14.16
C PHE A 229 -2.30 14.38 15.52
N PRO A 230 -1.78 15.22 16.46
CA PRO A 230 -1.28 14.70 17.74
C PRO A 230 -2.42 14.24 18.67
N GLY A 231 -2.06 13.35 19.63
CA GLY A 231 -2.96 12.90 20.68
C GLY A 231 -4.21 12.19 20.15
N LYS A 232 -5.39 12.60 20.61
CA LYS A 232 -6.69 11.99 20.24
C LYS A 232 -7.04 12.12 18.74
N LEU A 233 -6.40 13.05 18.02
CA LEU A 233 -6.62 13.23 16.59
C LEU A 233 -5.85 12.19 15.75
N SER A 234 -4.85 11.50 16.29
CA SER A 234 -4.01 10.56 15.55
C SER A 234 -4.84 9.43 14.92
N GLY A 235 -5.74 8.82 15.66
CA GLY A 235 -6.64 7.78 15.14
C GLY A 235 -7.53 8.27 13.99
N ARG A 236 -8.03 9.51 14.08
CA ARG A 236 -8.83 10.11 12.99
C ARG A 236 -8.00 10.45 11.77
N GLY A 237 -6.76 10.94 11.97
CA GLY A 237 -5.81 11.19 10.90
C GLY A 237 -5.46 9.89 10.16
N MET A 238 -5.25 8.79 10.89
CA MET A 238 -5.01 7.46 10.33
C MET A 238 -6.23 6.92 9.59
N ALA A 239 -7.44 7.07 10.13
CA ALA A 239 -8.67 6.67 9.46
C ALA A 239 -8.88 7.42 8.14
N LEU A 240 -8.62 8.75 8.14
CA LEU A 240 -8.66 9.56 6.94
C LEU A 240 -7.61 9.11 5.91
N TYR A 241 -6.38 8.84 6.35
CA TYR A 241 -5.33 8.34 5.49
C TYR A 241 -5.71 6.99 4.87
N SER A 242 -6.17 6.05 5.66
CA SER A 242 -6.59 4.74 5.15
C SER A 242 -7.78 4.85 4.19
N GLY A 243 -8.81 5.60 4.53
CA GLY A 243 -10.00 5.76 3.69
C GLY A 243 -9.74 6.53 2.40
N PHE A 244 -9.04 7.66 2.50
CA PHE A 244 -8.82 8.53 1.35
C PHE A 244 -7.68 8.01 0.45
N VAL A 245 -6.55 7.61 1.04
CA VAL A 245 -5.38 7.20 0.25
C VAL A 245 -5.55 5.76 -0.25
N PHE A 246 -5.74 4.80 0.64
CA PHE A 246 -5.87 3.39 0.22
C PHE A 246 -7.26 3.08 -0.32
N GLY A 247 -8.33 3.54 0.32
CA GLY A 247 -9.69 3.31 -0.13
C GLY A 247 -9.96 4.00 -1.47
N LEU A 248 -10.06 5.33 -1.48
CA LEU A 248 -10.39 6.08 -2.69
C LEU A 248 -9.25 6.04 -3.72
N GLY A 249 -8.02 6.35 -3.32
CA GLY A 249 -6.87 6.36 -4.22
C GLY A 249 -6.60 4.99 -4.84
N GLY A 250 -6.69 3.91 -4.06
CA GLY A 250 -6.53 2.54 -4.56
C GLY A 250 -7.65 2.11 -5.51
N SER A 251 -8.91 2.41 -5.18
CA SER A 251 -10.06 2.07 -6.04
C SER A 251 -10.01 2.84 -7.37
N LEU A 252 -9.74 4.15 -7.32
CA LEU A 252 -9.53 4.95 -8.53
C LEU A 252 -8.33 4.44 -9.34
N GLY A 253 -7.25 4.04 -8.66
CA GLY A 253 -6.07 3.47 -9.30
C GLY A 253 -6.39 2.18 -10.08
N ALA A 254 -7.15 1.27 -9.49
CA ALA A 254 -7.59 0.05 -10.16
C ALA A 254 -8.47 0.37 -11.39
N MET A 255 -9.46 1.27 -11.23
CA MET A 255 -10.37 1.68 -12.30
C MET A 255 -9.63 2.36 -13.46
N PHE A 256 -8.81 3.37 -13.16
CA PHE A 256 -8.04 4.08 -14.19
C PHE A 256 -7.02 3.18 -14.88
N SER A 257 -6.40 2.24 -14.13
CA SER A 257 -5.52 1.26 -14.73
C SER A 257 -6.23 0.39 -15.76
N GLY A 258 -7.46 -0.04 -15.48
CA GLY A 258 -8.27 -0.79 -16.44
C GLY A 258 -8.57 0.01 -17.71
N LEU A 259 -9.04 1.25 -17.56
CA LEU A 259 -9.37 2.14 -18.68
C LEU A 259 -8.12 2.45 -19.54
N LEU A 260 -6.98 2.75 -18.89
CA LEU A 260 -5.74 3.03 -19.61
C LEU A 260 -5.19 1.78 -20.29
N TRP A 261 -5.30 0.63 -19.63
CA TRP A 261 -4.85 -0.64 -20.18
C TRP A 261 -5.60 -1.02 -21.46
N GLU A 262 -6.92 -0.91 -21.44
CA GLU A 262 -7.76 -1.18 -22.59
C GLU A 262 -7.49 -0.21 -23.75
N SER A 263 -7.28 1.09 -23.43
CA SER A 263 -7.14 2.15 -24.44
C SER A 263 -5.74 2.25 -25.03
N PHE A 264 -4.69 2.02 -24.22
CA PHE A 264 -3.30 2.34 -24.57
C PHE A 264 -2.33 1.15 -24.36
N GLY A 265 -2.79 0.04 -23.80
CA GLY A 265 -1.95 -1.11 -23.44
C GLY A 265 -1.10 -0.91 -22.19
N GLY A 266 -0.43 -2.00 -21.79
CA GLY A 266 0.28 -2.06 -20.51
C GLY A 266 1.45 -1.09 -20.40
N SER A 267 2.29 -0.99 -21.43
CA SER A 267 3.49 -0.14 -21.43
C SER A 267 3.14 1.33 -21.16
N LEU A 268 2.18 1.90 -21.90
CA LEU A 268 1.75 3.28 -21.69
C LEU A 268 1.05 3.48 -20.36
N THR A 269 0.31 2.50 -19.87
CA THR A 269 -0.33 2.55 -18.53
C THR A 269 0.71 2.72 -17.43
N PHE A 270 1.81 1.95 -17.46
CA PHE A 270 2.92 2.12 -16.51
C PHE A 270 3.65 3.45 -16.69
N ILE A 271 3.95 3.87 -17.94
CA ILE A 271 4.64 5.14 -18.22
C ILE A 271 3.80 6.33 -17.71
N LEU A 272 2.50 6.37 -17.99
CA LEU A 272 1.60 7.42 -17.51
C LEU A 272 1.55 7.47 -15.99
N SER A 273 1.50 6.32 -15.32
CA SER A 273 1.60 6.24 -13.85
C SER A 273 2.91 6.82 -13.34
N GLY A 274 4.01 6.57 -14.03
CA GLY A 274 5.31 7.17 -13.72
C GLY A 274 5.32 8.68 -13.86
N LEU A 275 4.76 9.22 -14.93
CA LEU A 275 4.65 10.67 -15.13
C LEU A 275 3.78 11.32 -14.05
N MET A 276 2.65 10.72 -13.67
CA MET A 276 1.80 11.19 -12.58
C MET A 276 2.53 11.18 -11.24
N THR A 277 3.31 10.11 -10.96
CA THR A 277 4.14 10.03 -9.75
C THR A 277 5.22 11.12 -9.75
N GLY A 278 5.82 11.43 -10.91
CA GLY A 278 6.78 12.52 -11.07
C GLY A 278 6.16 13.90 -10.78
N ILE A 279 4.93 14.14 -11.22
CA ILE A 279 4.17 15.35 -10.87
C ILE A 279 3.92 15.40 -9.36
N ALA A 280 3.53 14.28 -8.74
CA ALA A 280 3.36 14.20 -7.29
C ALA A 280 4.67 14.50 -6.54
N ALA A 281 5.82 14.06 -7.05
CA ALA A 281 7.14 14.39 -6.49
C ALA A 281 7.42 15.91 -6.54
N MET A 282 7.09 16.58 -7.64
CA MET A 282 7.22 18.03 -7.74
C MET A 282 6.29 18.75 -6.75
N ILE A 283 5.04 18.30 -6.63
CA ILE A 283 4.08 18.87 -5.66
C ILE A 283 4.61 18.66 -4.22
N ALA A 284 5.15 17.48 -3.89
CA ALA A 284 5.73 17.22 -2.58
C ALA A 284 6.93 18.14 -2.32
N TRP A 285 7.83 18.31 -3.28
CA TRP A 285 9.01 19.15 -3.13
C TRP A 285 8.70 20.62 -2.90
N PHE A 286 7.83 21.20 -3.70
CA PHE A 286 7.51 22.63 -3.64
C PHE A 286 6.41 22.94 -2.63
N GLY A 287 5.40 22.09 -2.51
CA GLY A 287 4.21 22.33 -1.69
C GLY A 287 4.41 22.05 -0.20
N LEU A 288 5.27 21.09 0.16
CA LEU A 288 5.52 20.74 1.56
C LEU A 288 6.65 21.56 2.21
N LYS A 289 7.21 22.55 1.49
CA LYS A 289 8.34 23.39 1.96
C LYS A 289 8.06 24.16 3.25
N LYS A 290 6.79 24.49 3.53
CA LYS A 290 6.34 25.22 4.73
C LYS A 290 5.72 24.31 5.80
N ALA A 291 5.93 23.01 5.71
CA ALA A 291 5.29 22.02 6.57
C ALA A 291 5.83 21.98 8.02
N ASN A 292 6.68 22.93 8.43
CA ASN A 292 6.91 23.23 9.85
C ASN A 292 5.63 23.86 10.44
N LEU A 293 4.53 23.09 10.43
CA LEU A 293 3.35 23.42 11.23
C LEU A 293 3.75 23.24 12.69
N GLY A 294 4.24 24.37 13.29
CA GLY A 294 4.47 24.64 14.69
C GLY A 294 4.29 23.44 15.65
N VAL A 295 5.26 22.55 15.69
CA VAL A 295 5.57 21.85 16.94
C VAL A 295 6.46 22.81 17.71
N GLN A 296 5.84 23.77 18.38
CA GLN A 296 6.50 24.39 19.52
C GLN A 296 6.71 23.26 20.53
N SER A 297 7.97 22.91 20.72
CA SER A 297 8.45 22.18 21.87
C SER A 297 7.99 22.93 23.11
N SER A 298 6.98 22.43 23.79
CA SER A 298 6.67 22.72 25.17
C SER A 298 7.09 21.55 26.03
#